data_ad0b33c2abbcbd288bef0638dc680071
#
_entry.id   ad0b33c2abbcbd288bef0638dc680071
#
_cell.length_a   1.000
_cell.length_b   1.000
_cell.length_c   1.000
_cell.angle_alpha   90.00
_cell.angle_beta   90.00
_cell.angle_gamma   90.00
#
_symmetry.space_group_name_H-M   'P 1'
#
loop_
_entity.id
_entity.type
_entity.pdbx_description
1 polymer ?
#
loop_
_entity_poly.entity_id
_entity_poly.type
_entity_poly.pdbx_seq_one_letter_code
_entity_poly.pdbx_strand_id
1 'polypeptide(L)'
;NKEISIVKFRTMVKDAKSEKYGLEKKYMKDGYLDIPMDSEVYTPIGRVLEKTQLVEVPQVFAVLLGKISFVGNRPLPKNNIELLKMKYPEIWKGRFKAPAGITGISQVVGKFELTSDQRLELECLYSKVYEEGNVLKADVYIFFSTIILLLLHESVAYRSYENAKNILLSCLN
;
A
#
# COMPACT_ATOMS: atom_id res chain seq x y z
N ASN A 1 7.48 14.04 -9.97
CA ASN A 1 6.58 12.90 -9.70
C ASN A 1 5.54 12.84 -10.80
N LYS A 2 5.45 11.70 -11.49
CA LYS A 2 4.49 11.47 -12.57
C LYS A 2 3.13 11.08 -11.96
N GLU A 3 2.05 11.75 -12.36
CA GLU A 3 0.71 11.31 -11.98
C GLU A 3 0.37 10.01 -12.72
N ILE A 4 -0.17 9.03 -11.98
CA ILE A 4 -0.54 7.73 -12.51
C ILE A 4 -2.02 7.53 -12.29
N SER A 5 -2.77 7.23 -13.36
CA SER A 5 -4.16 6.80 -13.26
C SER A 5 -4.20 5.31 -12.95
N ILE A 6 -4.80 4.96 -11.81
CA ILE A 6 -4.96 3.58 -11.37
C ILE A 6 -6.39 3.15 -11.54
N VAL A 7 -6.61 2.07 -12.28
CA VAL A 7 -7.92 1.45 -12.48
C VAL A 7 -8.11 0.35 -11.44
N LYS A 8 -9.27 0.37 -10.78
CA LYS A 8 -9.69 -0.65 -9.81
C LYS A 8 -11.15 -1.00 -10.04
N PHE A 9 -11.55 -2.21 -9.67
CA PHE A 9 -12.98 -2.51 -9.57
C PHE A 9 -13.62 -1.67 -8.46
N ARG A 10 -14.86 -1.24 -8.70
CA ARG A 10 -15.61 -0.50 -7.69
C ARG A 10 -16.16 -1.46 -6.64
N THR A 11 -15.74 -1.28 -5.40
CA THR A 11 -16.13 -2.11 -4.26
C THR A 11 -17.16 -1.45 -3.34
N MET A 12 -17.32 -0.14 -3.51
CA MET A 12 -18.22 0.68 -2.68
C MET A 12 -19.42 1.19 -3.47
N VAL A 13 -20.45 1.60 -2.76
CA VAL A 13 -21.61 2.28 -3.34
C VAL A 13 -21.19 3.53 -4.11
N LYS A 14 -22.01 3.95 -5.08
CA LYS A 14 -21.64 5.04 -6.01
C LYS A 14 -21.28 6.35 -5.30
N ASP A 15 -21.94 6.65 -4.22
CA ASP A 15 -21.84 7.88 -3.42
C ASP A 15 -21.07 7.70 -2.11
N ALA A 16 -20.24 6.64 -2.01
CA ALA A 16 -19.44 6.38 -0.79
C ALA A 16 -18.62 7.60 -0.32
N LYS A 17 -18.16 8.44 -1.25
CA LYS A 17 -17.41 9.67 -0.93
C LYS A 17 -18.26 10.86 -0.53
N SER A 18 -19.59 10.72 -0.51
CA SER A 18 -20.47 11.81 -0.10
C SER A 18 -20.32 12.10 1.40
N GLU A 19 -20.62 13.32 1.80
CA GLU A 19 -20.61 13.74 3.21
C GLU A 19 -21.51 12.89 4.11
N LYS A 20 -22.54 12.24 3.52
CA LYS A 20 -23.44 11.32 4.21
C LYS A 20 -22.70 10.24 5.00
N TYR A 21 -21.61 9.69 4.45
CA TYR A 21 -20.84 8.62 5.08
C TYR A 21 -19.69 9.15 5.94
N GLY A 22 -19.20 10.35 5.67
CA GLY A 22 -18.13 11.00 6.43
C GLY A 22 -16.84 10.18 6.53
N LEU A 23 -16.49 9.42 5.49
CA LEU A 23 -15.38 8.46 5.51
C LEU A 23 -14.05 9.08 5.87
N GLU A 24 -13.75 10.26 5.32
CA GLU A 24 -12.50 10.95 5.62
C GLU A 24 -12.41 11.35 7.08
N LYS A 25 -13.50 11.88 7.67
CA LYS A 25 -13.55 12.25 9.09
C LYS A 25 -13.43 11.05 10.02
N LYS A 26 -13.98 9.88 9.62
CA LYS A 26 -14.02 8.67 10.44
C LYS A 26 -12.75 7.84 10.37
N TYR A 27 -12.14 7.73 9.18
CA TYR A 27 -11.13 6.71 8.88
C TYR A 27 -9.83 7.25 8.30
N MET A 28 -9.71 8.58 8.08
CA MET A 28 -8.45 9.18 7.65
C MET A 28 -7.52 9.32 8.84
N LYS A 29 -6.32 8.73 8.73
CA LYS A 29 -5.24 8.87 9.73
C LYS A 29 -3.94 9.23 9.00
N ASP A 30 -3.44 10.44 9.26
CA ASP A 30 -2.10 10.87 8.81
C ASP A 30 -1.82 10.65 7.30
N GLY A 31 -2.82 10.91 6.48
CA GLY A 31 -2.70 10.76 5.03
C GLY A 31 -3.02 9.35 4.51
N TYR A 32 -3.44 8.44 5.37
CA TYR A 32 -3.91 7.11 4.98
C TYR A 32 -5.39 6.95 5.31
N LEU A 33 -6.18 6.51 4.31
CA LEU A 33 -7.61 6.25 4.46
C LEU A 33 -7.81 4.72 4.53
N ASP A 34 -8.01 4.23 5.75
CA ASP A 34 -8.19 2.81 6.03
C ASP A 34 -9.62 2.53 6.47
N ILE A 35 -10.50 2.22 5.52
CA ILE A 35 -11.93 1.94 5.77
C ILE A 35 -12.07 0.46 6.16
N PRO A 36 -12.67 0.17 7.35
CA PRO A 36 -12.91 -1.21 7.78
C PRO A 36 -13.85 -1.96 6.83
N MET A 37 -13.64 -3.27 6.69
CA MET A 37 -14.39 -4.12 5.75
C MET A 37 -15.87 -4.30 6.12
N ASP A 38 -16.23 -4.08 7.37
CA ASP A 38 -17.61 -4.11 7.88
C ASP A 38 -18.37 -2.81 7.63
N SER A 39 -17.70 -1.76 7.14
CA SER A 39 -18.35 -0.49 6.81
C SER A 39 -19.49 -0.68 5.81
N GLU A 40 -20.59 0.03 6.06
CA GLU A 40 -21.81 0.04 5.26
C GLU A 40 -21.62 0.49 3.80
N VAL A 41 -20.51 1.15 3.51
CA VAL A 41 -20.20 1.63 2.15
C VAL A 41 -19.77 0.53 1.20
N TYR A 42 -19.33 -0.63 1.71
CA TYR A 42 -18.96 -1.76 0.86
C TYR A 42 -20.19 -2.52 0.36
N THR A 43 -20.24 -2.73 -0.95
CA THR A 43 -21.21 -3.65 -1.54
C THR A 43 -20.87 -5.11 -1.18
N PRO A 44 -21.84 -6.06 -1.19
CA PRO A 44 -21.55 -7.48 -0.92
C PRO A 44 -20.45 -8.04 -1.84
N ILE A 45 -20.53 -7.76 -3.15
CA ILE A 45 -19.50 -8.14 -4.13
C ILE A 45 -18.18 -7.40 -3.85
N GLY A 46 -18.26 -6.12 -3.46
CA GLY A 46 -17.10 -5.32 -3.11
C GLY A 46 -16.32 -5.88 -1.94
N ARG A 47 -17.00 -6.40 -0.92
CA ARG A 47 -16.34 -7.09 0.21
C ARG A 47 -15.57 -8.32 -0.23
N VAL A 48 -16.15 -9.12 -1.12
CA VAL A 48 -15.46 -10.29 -1.70
C VAL A 48 -14.23 -9.87 -2.47
N LEU A 49 -14.35 -8.87 -3.37
CA LEU A 49 -13.24 -8.37 -4.17
C LEU A 49 -12.09 -7.80 -3.31
N GLU A 50 -12.41 -7.05 -2.25
CA GLU A 50 -11.40 -6.54 -1.32
C GLU A 50 -10.75 -7.67 -0.51
N LYS A 51 -11.55 -8.59 0.01
CA LYS A 51 -11.05 -9.73 0.79
C LYS A 51 -10.12 -10.64 -0.05
N THR A 52 -10.45 -10.85 -1.31
CA THR A 52 -9.64 -11.67 -2.23
C THR A 52 -8.54 -10.87 -2.95
N GLN A 53 -8.44 -9.56 -2.71
CA GLN A 53 -7.54 -8.63 -3.39
C GLN A 53 -7.77 -8.54 -4.92
N LEU A 54 -8.82 -9.15 -5.45
CA LEU A 54 -9.16 -9.11 -6.88
C LEU A 54 -9.52 -7.68 -7.36
N VAL A 55 -9.82 -6.77 -6.43
CA VAL A 55 -10.03 -5.34 -6.72
C VAL A 55 -8.87 -4.73 -7.50
N GLU A 56 -7.67 -5.22 -7.32
CA GLU A 56 -6.44 -4.69 -7.92
C GLU A 56 -6.04 -5.37 -9.26
N VAL A 57 -6.73 -6.44 -9.67
CA VAL A 57 -6.45 -7.15 -10.94
C VAL A 57 -6.36 -6.23 -12.16
N PRO A 58 -7.20 -5.18 -12.32
CA PRO A 58 -7.05 -4.25 -13.45
C PRO A 58 -5.70 -3.52 -13.48
N GLN A 59 -4.99 -3.43 -12.36
CA GLN A 59 -3.67 -2.78 -12.31
C GLN A 59 -2.58 -3.61 -13.00
N VAL A 60 -2.79 -4.92 -13.19
CA VAL A 60 -1.86 -5.77 -13.96
C VAL A 60 -1.62 -5.20 -15.36
N PHE A 61 -2.65 -4.63 -16.00
CA PHE A 61 -2.47 -3.93 -17.27
C PHE A 61 -1.56 -2.71 -17.16
N ALA A 62 -1.59 -1.99 -16.03
CA ALA A 62 -0.69 -0.87 -15.81
C ALA A 62 0.77 -1.33 -15.64
N VAL A 63 1.00 -2.50 -15.06
CA VAL A 63 2.33 -3.12 -15.00
C VAL A 63 2.81 -3.53 -16.38
N LEU A 64 1.97 -4.24 -17.15
CA LEU A 64 2.32 -4.65 -18.53
C LEU A 64 2.64 -3.47 -19.45
N LEU A 65 2.00 -2.32 -19.21
CA LEU A 65 2.27 -1.06 -19.92
C LEU A 65 3.45 -0.26 -19.33
N GLY A 66 4.16 -0.78 -18.33
CA GLY A 66 5.28 -0.11 -17.69
C GLY A 66 4.92 1.17 -16.91
N LYS A 67 3.64 1.36 -16.56
CA LYS A 67 3.19 2.55 -15.82
C LYS A 67 3.46 2.46 -14.33
N ILE A 68 3.40 1.25 -13.76
CA ILE A 68 3.74 0.93 -12.38
C ILE A 68 4.55 -0.35 -12.35
N SER A 69 5.26 -0.60 -11.26
CA SER A 69 5.97 -1.85 -11.01
C SER A 69 5.04 -2.90 -10.40
N PHE A 70 5.44 -4.17 -10.44
CA PHE A 70 4.76 -5.20 -9.66
C PHE A 70 5.01 -4.97 -8.16
N VAL A 71 6.30 -4.88 -7.77
CA VAL A 71 6.72 -4.53 -6.42
C VAL A 71 7.12 -3.06 -6.36
N GLY A 72 6.71 -2.36 -5.30
CA GLY A 72 7.03 -0.95 -5.11
C GLY A 72 6.23 -0.33 -3.98
N ASN A 73 6.36 0.98 -3.81
CA ASN A 73 5.57 1.69 -2.82
C ASN A 73 4.14 1.92 -3.31
N ARG A 74 3.15 1.71 -2.41
CA ARG A 74 1.74 1.88 -2.78
C ARG A 74 1.47 3.31 -3.26
N PRO A 75 0.88 3.51 -4.46
CA PRO A 75 0.50 4.84 -4.90
C PRO A 75 -0.58 5.44 -4.01
N LEU A 76 -0.43 6.71 -3.69
CA LEU A 76 -1.36 7.45 -2.83
C LEU A 76 -2.17 8.48 -3.61
N PRO A 77 -3.44 8.70 -3.23
CA PRO A 77 -4.23 9.82 -3.72
C PRO A 77 -3.59 11.18 -3.37
N LYS A 78 -3.86 12.21 -4.18
CA LYS A 78 -3.29 13.56 -3.96
C LYS A 78 -3.56 14.09 -2.56
N ASN A 79 -4.80 13.99 -2.09
CA ASN A 79 -5.17 14.48 -0.75
C ASN A 79 -4.33 13.81 0.36
N ASN A 80 -4.04 12.52 0.21
CA ASN A 80 -3.22 11.79 1.17
C ASN A 80 -1.76 12.27 1.14
N ILE A 81 -1.25 12.63 -0.05
CA ILE A 81 0.10 13.19 -0.19
C ILE A 81 0.21 14.54 0.51
N GLU A 82 -0.80 15.41 0.40
CA GLU A 82 -0.80 16.70 1.08
C GLU A 82 -0.77 16.55 2.61
N LEU A 83 -1.55 15.60 3.16
CA LEU A 83 -1.52 15.31 4.59
C LEU A 83 -0.17 14.75 5.04
N LEU A 84 0.45 13.88 4.22
CA LEU A 84 1.82 13.40 4.50
C LEU A 84 2.85 14.52 4.50
N LYS A 85 2.76 15.47 3.56
CA LYS A 85 3.64 16.65 3.52
C LYS A 85 3.51 17.49 4.78
N MET A 86 2.28 17.69 5.26
CA MET A 86 2.01 18.49 6.46
C MET A 86 2.58 17.82 7.72
N LYS A 87 2.38 16.49 7.84
CA LYS A 87 2.80 15.76 9.05
C LYS A 87 4.30 15.40 9.04
N TYR A 88 4.87 15.08 7.88
CA TYR A 88 6.25 14.59 7.74
C TYR A 88 7.05 15.38 6.70
N PRO A 89 7.23 16.71 6.89
CA PRO A 89 7.78 17.61 5.87
C PRO A 89 9.16 17.20 5.36
N GLU A 90 9.99 16.61 6.24
CA GLU A 90 11.37 16.25 5.92
C GLU A 90 11.50 14.90 5.17
N ILE A 91 10.66 13.92 5.52
CA ILE A 91 10.87 12.53 5.09
C ILE A 91 9.88 12.04 4.03
N TRP A 92 8.71 12.67 3.86
CA TRP A 92 7.66 12.21 2.95
C TRP A 92 8.12 11.96 1.52
N LYS A 93 9.12 12.72 1.03
CA LYS A 93 9.66 12.58 -0.31
C LYS A 93 10.43 11.27 -0.50
N GLY A 94 11.01 10.73 0.55
CA GLY A 94 11.81 9.52 0.52
C GLY A 94 11.10 8.34 -0.11
N ARG A 95 9.79 8.18 0.18
CA ARG A 95 8.99 7.10 -0.37
C ARG A 95 8.80 7.12 -1.90
N PHE A 96 9.05 8.26 -2.57
CA PHE A 96 8.86 8.43 -4.02
C PHE A 96 10.13 8.16 -4.83
N LYS A 97 11.21 7.73 -4.21
CA LYS A 97 12.44 7.34 -4.89
C LYS A 97 12.32 5.93 -5.50
N ALA A 98 11.54 5.04 -4.88
CA ALA A 98 11.13 3.78 -5.51
C ALA A 98 9.89 3.97 -6.40
N PRO A 99 9.69 3.08 -7.39
CA PRO A 99 8.50 3.11 -8.24
C PRO A 99 7.23 2.83 -7.44
N ALA A 100 6.08 3.25 -8.00
CA ALA A 100 4.78 2.81 -7.53
C ALA A 100 4.58 1.33 -7.88
N GLY A 101 4.08 0.53 -6.93
CA GLY A 101 3.84 -0.90 -7.10
C GLY A 101 2.41 -1.33 -6.80
N ILE A 102 2.02 -2.47 -7.37
CA ILE A 102 0.76 -3.15 -6.99
C ILE A 102 0.87 -3.66 -5.56
N THR A 103 2.00 -4.29 -5.24
CA THR A 103 2.33 -4.73 -3.88
C THR A 103 3.59 -4.05 -3.37
N GLY A 104 3.78 -4.05 -2.07
CA GLY A 104 4.94 -3.45 -1.42
C GLY A 104 5.04 -3.86 0.04
N ILE A 105 6.14 -3.49 0.67
CA ILE A 105 6.48 -3.91 2.03
C ILE A 105 5.40 -3.57 3.05
N SER A 106 4.82 -2.37 3.00
CA SER A 106 3.77 -1.94 3.92
C SER A 106 2.46 -2.73 3.74
N GLN A 107 2.17 -3.20 2.52
CA GLN A 107 1.00 -4.02 2.21
C GLN A 107 1.17 -5.45 2.72
N VAL A 108 2.38 -5.98 2.63
CA VAL A 108 2.71 -7.33 3.12
C VAL A 108 2.60 -7.42 4.64
N VAL A 109 3.03 -6.41 5.37
CA VAL A 109 2.87 -6.37 6.85
C VAL A 109 1.40 -6.23 7.22
N GLY A 110 0.64 -5.45 6.47
CA GLY A 110 -0.77 -5.21 6.69
C GLY A 110 -1.08 -3.76 7.06
N LYS A 111 -2.11 -3.22 6.43
CA LYS A 111 -2.46 -1.80 6.59
C LYS A 111 -2.97 -1.44 8.00
N PHE A 112 -3.50 -2.42 8.75
CA PHE A 112 -4.03 -2.21 10.10
C PHE A 112 -3.00 -2.51 11.21
N GLU A 113 -1.90 -3.19 10.86
CA GLU A 113 -0.84 -3.58 11.78
C GLU A 113 0.24 -2.51 11.94
N LEU A 114 0.27 -1.52 11.04
CA LEU A 114 1.26 -0.47 10.99
C LEU A 114 0.68 0.87 11.43
N THR A 115 1.41 1.60 12.25
CA THR A 115 1.18 3.04 12.42
C THR A 115 1.57 3.79 11.15
N SER A 116 1.10 5.03 11.01
CA SER A 116 1.46 5.87 9.85
C SER A 116 2.97 6.12 9.76
N ASP A 117 3.63 6.30 10.92
CA ASP A 117 5.09 6.48 11.02
C ASP A 117 5.84 5.24 10.54
N GLN A 118 5.47 4.07 11.06
CA GLN A 118 6.05 2.78 10.67
C GLN A 118 5.87 2.49 9.18
N ARG A 119 4.66 2.80 8.65
CA ARG A 119 4.38 2.64 7.22
C ARG A 119 5.29 3.51 6.36
N LEU A 120 5.40 4.80 6.70
CA LEU A 120 6.26 5.72 5.96
C LEU A 120 7.74 5.33 6.08
N GLU A 121 8.18 4.91 7.26
CA GLU A 121 9.56 4.45 7.47
C GLU A 121 9.89 3.24 6.59
N LEU A 122 9.04 2.21 6.56
CA LEU A 122 9.24 1.04 5.69
C LEU A 122 9.28 1.41 4.21
N GLU A 123 8.39 2.32 3.77
CA GLU A 123 8.34 2.77 2.38
C GLU A 123 9.58 3.59 2.00
N CYS A 124 10.10 4.41 2.91
CA CYS A 124 11.36 5.14 2.72
C CYS A 124 12.56 4.20 2.73
N LEU A 125 12.57 3.21 3.63
CA LEU A 125 13.63 2.21 3.70
C LEU A 125 13.67 1.34 2.44
N TYR A 126 12.52 0.89 1.93
CA TYR A 126 12.44 0.19 0.64
C TYR A 126 12.96 1.07 -0.50
N SER A 127 12.63 2.36 -0.50
CA SER A 127 13.15 3.29 -1.51
C SER A 127 14.67 3.41 -1.44
N LYS A 128 15.26 3.38 -0.24
CA LYS A 128 16.72 3.36 -0.07
C LYS A 128 17.32 2.06 -0.60
N VAL A 129 16.70 0.90 -0.32
CA VAL A 129 17.12 -0.39 -0.90
C VAL A 129 17.04 -0.36 -2.43
N TYR A 130 16.02 0.28 -2.99
CA TYR A 130 15.87 0.42 -4.43
C TYR A 130 17.01 1.23 -5.07
N GLU A 131 17.48 2.29 -4.41
CA GLU A 131 18.57 3.15 -4.94
C GLU A 131 19.97 2.57 -4.69
N GLU A 132 20.22 1.96 -3.55
CA GLU A 132 21.57 1.69 -3.05
C GLU A 132 21.82 0.21 -2.69
N GLY A 133 20.75 -0.61 -2.61
CA GLY A 133 20.83 -1.95 -2.06
C GLY A 133 20.52 -3.07 -3.05
N ASN A 134 20.33 -4.26 -2.50
CA ASN A 134 19.92 -5.43 -3.25
C ASN A 134 18.39 -5.46 -3.40
N VAL A 135 17.88 -4.67 -4.33
CA VAL A 135 16.43 -4.58 -4.58
C VAL A 135 15.81 -5.92 -4.97
N LEU A 136 16.53 -6.77 -5.71
CA LEU A 136 16.04 -8.08 -6.13
C LEU A 136 15.71 -8.97 -4.92
N LYS A 137 16.54 -8.97 -3.89
CA LYS A 137 16.31 -9.71 -2.65
C LYS A 137 15.04 -9.20 -1.94
N ALA A 138 14.85 -7.89 -1.86
CA ALA A 138 13.67 -7.27 -1.27
C ALA A 138 12.40 -7.60 -2.08
N ASP A 139 12.47 -7.50 -3.41
CA ASP A 139 11.35 -7.76 -4.31
C ASP A 139 10.90 -9.22 -4.27
N VAL A 140 11.85 -10.17 -4.26
CA VAL A 140 11.56 -11.60 -4.11
C VAL A 140 10.86 -11.87 -2.78
N TYR A 141 11.32 -11.28 -1.68
CA TYR A 141 10.66 -11.41 -0.38
C TYR A 141 9.23 -10.86 -0.42
N ILE A 142 9.04 -9.64 -0.93
CA ILE A 142 7.73 -8.99 -1.03
C ILE A 142 6.78 -9.80 -1.92
N PHE A 143 7.28 -10.27 -3.07
CA PHE A 143 6.52 -11.08 -4.03
C PHE A 143 5.98 -12.37 -3.39
N PHE A 144 6.85 -13.20 -2.82
CA PHE A 144 6.42 -14.44 -2.18
C PHE A 144 5.54 -14.21 -0.97
N SER A 145 5.83 -13.16 -0.18
CA SER A 145 4.98 -12.74 0.92
C SER A 145 3.57 -12.35 0.46
N THR A 146 3.46 -11.69 -0.69
CA THR A 146 2.16 -11.34 -1.29
C THR A 146 1.39 -12.58 -1.72
N ILE A 147 2.06 -13.55 -2.35
CA ILE A 147 1.42 -14.82 -2.76
C ILE A 147 0.88 -15.55 -1.53
N ILE A 148 1.69 -15.67 -0.47
CA ILE A 148 1.26 -16.33 0.77
C ILE A 148 0.06 -15.59 1.39
N LEU A 149 0.08 -14.26 1.40
CA LEU A 149 -1.03 -13.43 1.89
C LEU A 149 -2.34 -13.69 1.11
N LEU A 150 -2.24 -13.80 -0.21
CA LEU A 150 -3.39 -14.06 -1.08
C LEU A 150 -3.96 -15.47 -0.89
N LEU A 151 -3.09 -16.47 -0.67
CA LEU A 151 -3.50 -17.86 -0.52
C LEU A 151 -4.07 -18.17 0.87
N LEU A 152 -3.47 -17.61 1.91
CA LEU A 152 -3.83 -17.95 3.30
C LEU A 152 -4.88 -17.01 3.91
N HIS A 153 -5.28 -15.96 3.23
CA HIS A 153 -6.34 -15.00 3.61
C HIS A 153 -6.18 -14.32 4.98
N GLU A 154 -5.10 -14.55 5.71
CA GLU A 154 -4.91 -14.00 7.04
C GLU A 154 -3.47 -13.54 7.26
N SER A 155 -3.34 -12.56 8.16
CA SER A 155 -2.08 -12.11 8.72
C SER A 155 -1.26 -13.30 9.24
N VAL A 156 -0.31 -13.74 8.44
CA VAL A 156 0.68 -14.68 8.94
C VAL A 156 1.45 -13.94 10.04
N ALA A 157 1.39 -14.42 11.26
CA ALA A 157 1.97 -13.83 12.47
C ALA A 157 3.49 -13.49 12.37
N TYR A 158 4.13 -13.85 11.28
CA TYR A 158 5.55 -13.58 10.97
C TYR A 158 5.81 -12.24 10.30
N ARG A 159 4.79 -11.46 9.97
CA ARG A 159 4.95 -10.19 9.23
C ARG A 159 4.78 -8.99 10.13
N SER A 160 5.65 -8.91 11.13
CA SER A 160 5.73 -7.73 11.99
C SER A 160 6.52 -6.62 11.28
N TYR A 161 6.30 -5.38 11.73
CA TYR A 161 7.10 -4.23 11.35
C TYR A 161 8.60 -4.50 11.51
N GLU A 162 9.02 -5.05 12.66
CA GLU A 162 10.44 -5.35 12.94
C GLU A 162 11.05 -6.34 11.94
N ASN A 163 10.33 -7.40 11.62
CA ASN A 163 10.80 -8.39 10.63
C ASN A 163 10.96 -7.76 9.25
N ALA A 164 9.98 -6.97 8.80
CA ALA A 164 10.04 -6.28 7.53
C ALA A 164 11.21 -5.29 7.48
N LYS A 165 11.42 -4.53 8.56
CA LYS A 165 12.53 -3.60 8.70
C LYS A 165 13.89 -4.31 8.65
N ASN A 166 14.05 -5.40 9.41
CA ASN A 166 15.28 -6.17 9.44
C ASN A 166 15.63 -6.78 8.07
N ILE A 167 14.63 -7.28 7.33
CA ILE A 167 14.83 -7.78 5.98
C ILE A 167 15.32 -6.66 5.04
N LEU A 168 14.67 -5.49 5.06
CA LEU A 168 15.11 -4.37 4.24
C LEU A 168 16.52 -3.90 4.60
N LEU A 169 16.85 -3.83 5.90
CA LEU A 169 18.20 -3.50 6.36
C LEU A 169 19.23 -4.53 5.86
N SER A 170 18.90 -5.83 5.85
CA SER A 170 19.77 -6.88 5.31
C SER A 170 19.96 -6.81 3.78
N CYS A 171 19.17 -5.99 3.10
CA CYS A 171 19.33 -5.74 1.66
C CYS A 171 20.22 -4.53 1.37
N LEU A 172 20.57 -3.72 2.38
CA LEU A 172 21.49 -2.59 2.24
C LEU A 172 22.95 -2.98 2.50
N ASN A 173 23.19 -4.13 3.12
CA ASN A 173 24.50 -4.73 3.36
C ASN A 173 24.82 -5.75 2.26
#